data_15624560a7d04c2f76efbbea39787714
#
_entry.id   15624560a7d04c2f76efbbea39787714
#
_cell.length_a   1.000
_cell.length_b   1.000
_cell.length_c   1.000
_cell.angle_alpha   90.00
_cell.angle_beta   90.00
_cell.angle_gamma   90.00
#
_symmetry.space_group_name_H-M   'P 1'
#
loop_
_entity.id
_entity.type
_entity.pdbx_description
1 polymer ?
#
loop_
_entity_poly.entity_id
_entity_poly.type
_entity_poly.pdbx_seq_one_letter_code
_entity_poly.pdbx_strand_id
1 'polypeptide(L)'
;MIDGFYDRYMYTPMPEMHNEMIPVTVGCSYGKCIYCDLNVGKKFKVFDIEDVKKYIRDRKDFYEDKRFTPKKFTLLEGNALCLKNDYLTEILKEIKKNFPNMKYVSCFSRSDDILRKTDDELLELKNLGLDRICIGIESGSDWVLSYHKKGVTSQEQLTALHRLDNLGIKYSVYIMLGLGGEAHSCEHIMKTAEFLNKVNPFEIVVVNLVLFKNAKLVENVRNHDFKRVSIREQITEEIM
;
A
#
# COMPACT_ATOMS: atom_id res chain seq x y z
N MET A 1 -8.63 3.65 23.39
CA MET A 1 -8.39 2.70 22.27
C MET A 1 -9.56 2.81 21.31
N ILE A 2 -9.31 2.80 20.01
CA ILE A 2 -10.40 2.63 19.04
C ILE A 2 -10.83 1.17 19.18
N ASP A 3 -12.04 0.93 19.68
CA ASP A 3 -12.56 -0.42 19.92
C ASP A 3 -12.52 -1.27 18.64
N GLY A 4 -11.97 -2.48 18.75
CA GLY A 4 -11.83 -3.43 17.65
C GLY A 4 -10.67 -3.16 16.68
N PHE A 5 -9.77 -2.21 16.99
CA PHE A 5 -8.63 -1.91 16.13
C PHE A 5 -7.53 -2.97 16.20
N TYR A 6 -7.22 -3.46 17.40
CA TYR A 6 -6.16 -4.46 17.61
C TYR A 6 -6.63 -5.92 17.54
N ASP A 7 -7.92 -6.17 17.45
CA ASP A 7 -8.48 -7.53 17.37
C ASP A 7 -8.35 -8.17 15.97
N ARG A 8 -7.65 -7.53 15.05
CA ARG A 8 -7.54 -7.95 13.66
C ARG A 8 -6.09 -7.97 13.21
N TYR A 9 -5.72 -9.01 12.46
CA TYR A 9 -4.48 -9.02 11.73
C TYR A 9 -4.46 -7.86 10.74
N MET A 10 -3.58 -6.89 10.98
CA MET A 10 -3.30 -5.81 10.06
C MET A 10 -2.03 -6.15 9.30
N TYR A 11 -2.12 -6.05 7.98
CA TYR A 11 -0.94 -6.18 7.16
C TYR A 11 -0.11 -4.90 7.26
N THR A 12 1.11 -5.05 7.75
CA THR A 12 2.10 -3.98 7.73
C THR A 12 3.23 -4.41 6.82
N PRO A 13 3.65 -3.56 5.87
CA PRO A 13 4.80 -3.88 5.03
C PRO A 13 6.04 -4.08 5.90
N MET A 14 6.88 -5.02 5.52
CA MET A 14 8.15 -5.27 6.23
C MET A 14 8.98 -4.01 6.48
N PRO A 15 9.16 -3.09 5.49
CA PRO A 15 9.90 -1.85 5.71
C PRO A 15 9.29 -0.92 6.76
N GLU A 16 7.98 -1.02 6.98
CA GLU A 16 7.21 -0.14 7.88
C GLU A 16 6.90 -0.78 9.24
N MET A 17 7.36 -2.01 9.50
CA MET A 17 7.04 -2.79 10.72
C MET A 17 7.38 -2.08 12.03
N HIS A 18 8.37 -1.19 12.01
CA HIS A 18 8.82 -0.46 13.21
C HIS A 18 8.21 0.94 13.33
N ASN A 19 7.29 1.30 12.45
CA ASN A 19 6.59 2.57 12.53
C ASN A 19 5.46 2.52 13.55
N GLU A 20 5.11 3.66 14.12
CA GLU A 20 3.87 3.79 14.88
C GLU A 20 2.68 3.76 13.93
N MET A 21 1.72 2.90 14.21
CA MET A 21 0.58 2.64 13.34
C MET A 21 -0.60 3.53 13.71
N ILE A 22 -1.09 4.34 12.78
CA ILE A 22 -2.25 5.21 12.96
C ILE A 22 -3.40 4.68 12.11
N PRO A 23 -4.46 4.16 12.72
CA PRO A 23 -5.62 3.64 11.98
C PRO A 23 -6.44 4.79 11.42
N VAL A 24 -6.63 4.81 10.11
CA VAL A 24 -7.50 5.80 9.44
C VAL A 24 -8.65 5.15 8.69
N THR A 25 -8.49 3.88 8.28
CA THR A 25 -9.54 3.10 7.62
C THR A 25 -9.57 1.65 8.08
N VAL A 26 -10.67 0.96 7.78
CA VAL A 26 -10.77 -0.51 7.79
C VAL A 26 -11.02 -0.98 6.38
N GLY A 27 -10.33 -2.03 5.96
CA GLY A 27 -10.53 -2.61 4.64
C GLY A 27 -9.82 -1.82 3.54
N CYS A 28 -10.16 -2.15 2.29
CA CYS A 28 -9.63 -1.49 1.10
C CYS A 28 -10.77 -0.83 0.33
N SER A 29 -10.59 0.43 -0.07
CA SER A 29 -11.57 1.19 -0.85
C SER A 29 -11.91 0.54 -2.19
N TYR A 30 -11.00 -0.27 -2.75
CA TYR A 30 -11.19 -0.99 -4.01
C TYR A 30 -11.69 -2.43 -3.81
N GLY A 31 -10.98 -3.27 -3.07
CA GLY A 31 -11.37 -4.60 -2.62
C GLY A 31 -11.71 -5.65 -3.68
N LYS A 32 -11.29 -5.48 -4.96
CA LYS A 32 -11.66 -6.36 -6.08
C LYS A 32 -10.54 -7.29 -6.56
N CYS A 33 -9.29 -7.07 -6.14
CA CYS A 33 -8.15 -7.89 -6.54
C CYS A 33 -8.36 -9.35 -6.13
N ILE A 34 -8.32 -10.29 -7.10
CA ILE A 34 -8.67 -11.69 -6.82
C ILE A 34 -7.61 -12.46 -6.04
N TYR A 35 -6.35 -12.02 -6.07
CA TYR A 35 -5.25 -12.61 -5.28
C TYR A 35 -5.25 -12.20 -3.81
N CYS A 36 -5.89 -11.06 -3.48
CA CYS A 36 -5.84 -10.46 -2.15
C CYS A 36 -6.94 -11.01 -1.25
N ASP A 37 -6.58 -11.47 -0.04
CA ASP A 37 -7.55 -11.87 0.99
C ASP A 37 -7.58 -10.93 2.20
N LEU A 38 -6.66 -9.97 2.29
CA LEU A 38 -6.49 -9.07 3.42
C LEU A 38 -7.77 -8.32 3.81
N ASN A 39 -8.63 -8.08 2.82
CA ASN A 39 -9.85 -7.30 2.98
C ASN A 39 -11.13 -8.09 2.66
N VAL A 40 -11.03 -9.41 2.48
CA VAL A 40 -12.19 -10.27 2.24
C VAL A 40 -13.10 -10.23 3.47
N GLY A 41 -14.39 -9.97 3.22
CA GLY A 41 -15.40 -9.85 4.28
C GLY A 41 -15.33 -8.57 5.11
N LYS A 42 -14.35 -7.68 4.86
CA LYS A 42 -14.30 -6.37 5.51
C LYS A 42 -15.04 -5.32 4.65
N LYS A 43 -16.03 -4.66 5.24
CA LYS A 43 -16.63 -3.47 4.61
C LYS A 43 -15.66 -2.30 4.78
N PHE A 44 -15.37 -1.60 3.69
CA PHE A 44 -14.56 -0.37 3.76
C PHE A 44 -15.26 0.65 4.67
N LYS A 45 -14.52 1.17 5.62
CA LYS A 45 -14.97 2.20 6.57
C LYS A 45 -13.82 3.18 6.83
N VAL A 46 -14.14 4.46 6.86
CA VAL A 46 -13.25 5.52 7.34
C VAL A 46 -13.53 5.70 8.84
N PHE A 47 -12.50 5.79 9.67
CA PHE A 47 -12.68 6.13 11.08
C PHE A 47 -13.08 7.59 11.24
N ASP A 48 -13.84 7.87 12.29
CA ASP A 48 -14.13 9.24 12.66
C ASP A 48 -12.83 10.00 12.99
N ILE A 49 -12.75 11.23 12.53
CA ILE A 49 -11.50 12.01 12.66
C ILE A 49 -11.13 12.30 14.11
N GLU A 50 -12.12 12.54 14.97
CA GLU A 50 -11.89 12.81 16.38
C GLU A 50 -11.45 11.54 17.13
N ASP A 51 -11.93 10.36 16.72
CA ASP A 51 -11.46 9.09 17.25
C ASP A 51 -9.98 8.87 16.91
N VAL A 52 -9.58 9.15 15.66
CA VAL A 52 -8.18 9.04 15.24
C VAL A 52 -7.28 10.06 15.95
N LYS A 53 -7.73 11.31 16.08
CA LYS A 53 -7.00 12.34 16.84
C LYS A 53 -6.86 11.95 18.31
N LYS A 54 -7.93 11.41 18.92
CA LYS A 54 -7.86 10.88 20.28
C LYS A 54 -6.86 9.76 20.38
N TYR A 55 -6.86 8.79 19.44
CA TYR A 55 -5.88 7.73 19.40
C TYR A 55 -4.44 8.25 19.35
N ILE A 56 -4.16 9.27 18.52
CA ILE A 56 -2.83 9.89 18.43
C ILE A 56 -2.40 10.50 19.78
N ARG A 57 -3.32 11.19 20.48
CA ARG A 57 -3.06 11.73 21.84
C ARG A 57 -2.80 10.64 22.86
N ASP A 58 -3.63 9.57 22.86
CA ASP A 58 -3.45 8.42 23.75
C ASP A 58 -2.07 7.74 23.51
N ARG A 59 -1.62 7.69 22.24
CA ARG A 59 -0.27 7.17 21.90
C ARG A 59 0.84 8.09 22.40
N LYS A 60 0.68 9.40 22.32
CA LYS A 60 1.62 10.36 22.93
C LYS A 60 1.75 10.10 24.41
N ASP A 61 0.63 10.07 25.15
CA ASP A 61 0.60 9.85 26.60
C ASP A 61 1.25 8.51 26.96
N PHE A 62 1.00 7.45 26.17
CA PHE A 62 1.66 6.16 26.34
C PHE A 62 3.18 6.24 26.25
N TYR A 63 3.74 7.14 25.43
CA TYR A 63 5.19 7.28 25.25
C TYR A 63 5.82 8.31 26.19
N GLU A 64 5.08 9.13 26.92
CA GLU A 64 5.63 10.14 27.82
C GLU A 64 6.53 9.52 28.90
N ASP A 65 6.12 8.39 29.46
CA ASP A 65 6.90 7.65 30.48
C ASP A 65 7.93 6.68 29.88
N LYS A 66 8.05 6.63 28.55
CA LYS A 66 8.98 5.73 27.88
C LYS A 66 10.25 6.46 27.48
N ARG A 67 11.38 5.77 27.53
CA ARG A 67 12.66 6.29 26.98
C ARG A 67 12.72 6.35 25.47
N PHE A 68 11.60 6.05 24.82
CA PHE A 68 11.47 5.98 23.36
C PHE A 68 10.25 6.78 22.91
N THR A 69 10.43 7.59 21.87
CA THR A 69 9.33 8.28 21.19
C THR A 69 9.38 7.93 19.70
N PRO A 70 8.28 7.47 19.10
CA PRO A 70 8.26 7.14 17.69
C PRO A 70 8.53 8.37 16.83
N LYS A 71 9.31 8.15 15.77
CA LYS A 71 9.65 9.20 14.78
C LYS A 71 9.12 8.90 13.40
N LYS A 72 8.59 7.70 13.20
CA LYS A 72 8.08 7.21 11.92
C LYS A 72 6.67 6.68 12.15
N PHE A 73 5.77 7.02 11.27
CA PHE A 73 4.34 6.70 11.38
C PHE A 73 3.84 6.09 10.08
N THR A 74 2.83 5.23 10.17
CA THR A 74 2.16 4.67 9.00
C THR A 74 0.65 4.81 9.16
N LEU A 75 -0.01 5.45 8.20
CA LEU A 75 -1.47 5.49 8.16
C LEU A 75 -1.99 4.15 7.61
N LEU A 76 -2.77 3.44 8.42
CA LEU A 76 -3.39 2.16 8.09
C LEU A 76 -4.89 2.35 7.76
N GLU A 77 -5.53 1.51 6.97
CA GLU A 77 -5.25 0.21 6.38
C GLU A 77 -5.03 0.30 4.85
N GLY A 78 -5.46 -0.69 4.11
CA GLY A 78 -5.12 -1.09 2.75
C GLY A 78 -5.06 -0.02 1.64
N ASN A 79 -5.56 1.19 1.86
CA ASN A 79 -5.47 2.30 0.91
C ASN A 79 -5.80 3.64 1.57
N ALA A 80 -4.94 4.14 2.43
CA ALA A 80 -5.21 5.38 3.19
C ALA A 80 -5.20 6.64 2.30
N LEU A 81 -4.44 6.66 1.19
CA LEU A 81 -4.38 7.83 0.31
C LEU A 81 -5.69 8.13 -0.43
N CYS A 82 -6.63 7.18 -0.49
CA CYS A 82 -7.96 7.41 -1.06
C CYS A 82 -8.81 8.44 -0.29
N LEU A 83 -8.41 8.77 0.95
CA LEU A 83 -9.14 9.70 1.80
C LEU A 83 -9.07 11.13 1.26
N LYS A 84 -10.06 11.95 1.64
CA LYS A 84 -10.08 13.38 1.31
C LYS A 84 -8.86 14.09 1.86
N ASN A 85 -8.37 15.09 1.14
CA ASN A 85 -7.15 15.82 1.53
C ASN A 85 -7.30 16.50 2.88
N ASP A 86 -8.43 17.15 3.15
CA ASP A 86 -8.70 17.80 4.44
C ASP A 86 -8.56 16.82 5.61
N TYR A 87 -9.11 15.60 5.47
CA TYR A 87 -8.99 14.57 6.50
C TYR A 87 -7.53 14.18 6.74
N LEU A 88 -6.77 13.90 5.68
CA LEU A 88 -5.35 13.54 5.79
C LEU A 88 -4.52 14.68 6.38
N THR A 89 -4.78 15.91 5.93
CA THR A 89 -4.13 17.12 6.42
C THR A 89 -4.32 17.30 7.92
N GLU A 90 -5.55 17.14 8.42
CA GLU A 90 -5.82 17.23 9.85
C GLU A 90 -5.12 16.15 10.67
N ILE A 91 -5.10 14.90 10.18
CA ILE A 91 -4.39 13.80 10.85
C ILE A 91 -2.89 14.06 10.89
N LEU A 92 -2.29 14.49 9.77
CA LEU A 92 -0.87 14.81 9.71
C LEU A 92 -0.49 15.97 10.66
N LYS A 93 -1.33 17.00 10.73
CA LYS A 93 -1.17 18.12 11.68
C LYS A 93 -1.23 17.62 13.12
N GLU A 94 -2.18 16.73 13.45
CA GLU A 94 -2.31 16.18 14.81
C GLU A 94 -1.10 15.30 15.17
N ILE A 95 -0.59 14.46 14.24
CA ILE A 95 0.65 13.71 14.46
C ILE A 95 1.82 14.66 14.72
N LYS A 96 2.02 15.66 13.86
CA LYS A 96 3.13 16.62 13.99
C LYS A 96 3.07 17.41 15.29
N LYS A 97 1.86 17.79 15.74
CA LYS A 97 1.62 18.50 17.02
C LYS A 97 2.04 17.63 18.22
N ASN A 98 1.66 16.35 18.22
CA ASN A 98 1.92 15.46 19.36
C ASN A 98 3.32 14.83 19.30
N PHE A 99 3.92 14.72 18.11
CA PHE A 99 5.26 14.16 17.86
C PHE A 99 6.12 15.12 17.05
N PRO A 100 6.58 16.25 17.61
CA PRO A 100 7.28 17.31 16.87
C PRO A 100 8.61 16.83 16.24
N ASN A 101 9.21 15.76 16.77
CA ASN A 101 10.43 15.14 16.22
C ASN A 101 10.12 14.06 15.16
N MET A 102 8.91 14.01 14.64
CA MET A 102 8.50 13.13 13.55
C MET A 102 9.41 13.31 12.33
N LYS A 103 9.89 12.19 11.77
CA LYS A 103 10.72 12.19 10.56
C LYS A 103 9.89 12.10 9.30
N TYR A 104 8.94 11.16 9.28
CA TYR A 104 8.00 10.99 8.16
C TYR A 104 6.75 10.22 8.59
N VAL A 105 5.73 10.36 7.78
CA VAL A 105 4.54 9.51 7.74
C VAL A 105 4.54 8.75 6.42
N SER A 106 4.16 7.49 6.44
CA SER A 106 3.91 6.67 5.24
C SER A 106 2.44 6.28 5.15
N CYS A 107 2.00 5.87 3.97
CA CYS A 107 0.69 5.27 3.78
C CYS A 107 0.67 4.33 2.58
N PHE A 108 -0.29 3.40 2.56
CA PHE A 108 -0.59 2.64 1.35
C PHE A 108 -1.43 3.45 0.37
N SER A 109 -1.16 3.21 -0.91
CA SER A 109 -1.92 3.79 -2.01
C SER A 109 -2.06 2.83 -3.18
N ARG A 110 -3.09 3.07 -3.96
CA ARG A 110 -3.23 2.63 -5.34
C ARG A 110 -2.81 3.76 -6.27
N SER A 111 -2.37 3.42 -7.47
CA SER A 111 -1.94 4.41 -8.48
C SER A 111 -3.08 5.36 -8.86
N ASP A 112 -4.31 4.84 -8.99
CA ASP A 112 -5.47 5.65 -9.34
C ASP A 112 -5.85 6.68 -8.27
N ASP A 113 -5.54 6.45 -6.99
CA ASP A 113 -5.77 7.45 -5.94
C ASP A 113 -4.75 8.60 -5.99
N ILE A 114 -3.52 8.33 -6.44
CA ILE A 114 -2.54 9.38 -6.74
C ILE A 114 -3.04 10.25 -7.90
N LEU A 115 -3.60 9.64 -8.95
CA LEU A 115 -4.13 10.36 -10.10
C LEU A 115 -5.37 11.22 -9.79
N ARG A 116 -6.14 10.86 -8.76
CA ARG A 116 -7.31 11.62 -8.32
C ARG A 116 -6.99 12.88 -7.53
N LYS A 117 -5.80 12.96 -6.93
CA LYS A 117 -5.38 14.16 -6.20
C LYS A 117 -4.76 15.19 -7.15
N THR A 118 -4.88 16.46 -6.82
CA THR A 118 -4.13 17.52 -7.50
C THR A 118 -2.67 17.53 -7.06
N ASP A 119 -1.79 18.23 -7.80
CA ASP A 119 -0.38 18.39 -7.40
C ASP A 119 -0.28 19.18 -6.10
N ASP A 120 -1.11 20.22 -5.94
CA ASP A 120 -1.15 21.03 -4.73
C ASP A 120 -1.56 20.21 -3.51
N GLU A 121 -2.56 19.31 -3.65
CA GLU A 121 -2.95 18.38 -2.58
C GLU A 121 -1.80 17.43 -2.19
N LEU A 122 -1.11 16.86 -3.17
CA LEU A 122 0.03 15.97 -2.91
C LEU A 122 1.20 16.71 -2.24
N LEU A 123 1.49 17.92 -2.69
CA LEU A 123 2.52 18.79 -2.10
C LEU A 123 2.16 19.25 -0.69
N GLU A 124 0.89 19.57 -0.42
CA GLU A 124 0.42 19.89 0.92
C GLU A 124 0.67 18.73 1.88
N LEU A 125 0.27 17.50 1.50
CA LEU A 125 0.49 16.30 2.31
C LEU A 125 1.99 16.05 2.55
N LYS A 126 2.82 16.20 1.50
CA LYS A 126 4.28 16.10 1.61
C LYS A 126 4.85 17.08 2.62
N ASN A 127 4.45 18.35 2.54
CA ASN A 127 4.92 19.42 3.44
C ASN A 127 4.50 19.18 4.90
N LEU A 128 3.43 18.43 5.12
CA LEU A 128 2.98 17.99 6.44
C LEU A 128 3.66 16.69 6.92
N GLY A 129 4.52 16.12 6.10
CA GLY A 129 5.35 14.97 6.48
C GLY A 129 4.93 13.63 5.89
N LEU A 130 3.94 13.57 4.98
CA LEU A 130 3.66 12.36 4.20
C LEU A 130 4.74 12.22 3.12
N ASP A 131 5.87 11.67 3.50
CA ASP A 131 7.09 11.61 2.66
C ASP A 131 7.29 10.24 1.99
N ARG A 132 6.45 9.24 2.30
CA ARG A 132 6.57 7.92 1.71
C ARG A 132 5.20 7.33 1.36
N ILE A 133 5.02 6.96 0.10
CA ILE A 133 3.81 6.29 -0.38
C ILE A 133 4.17 4.87 -0.79
N CYS A 134 3.52 3.87 -0.19
CA CYS A 134 3.69 2.45 -0.51
C CYS A 134 2.65 2.04 -1.56
N ILE A 135 3.08 1.68 -2.75
CA ILE A 135 2.20 1.48 -3.90
C ILE A 135 2.29 0.05 -4.41
N GLY A 136 1.17 -0.66 -4.37
CA GLY A 136 1.07 -1.97 -5.01
C GLY A 136 0.98 -1.82 -6.52
N ILE A 137 2.08 -2.03 -7.22
CA ILE A 137 2.16 -2.12 -8.68
C ILE A 137 1.77 -3.51 -9.15
N GLU A 138 2.28 -4.52 -8.46
CA GLU A 138 2.11 -5.95 -8.63
C GLU A 138 2.73 -6.48 -9.93
N SER A 139 2.49 -5.83 -11.07
CA SER A 139 2.96 -6.23 -12.40
C SER A 139 3.05 -5.05 -13.36
N GLY A 140 3.97 -5.11 -14.33
CA GLY A 140 4.00 -4.25 -15.51
C GLY A 140 3.20 -4.80 -16.70
N SER A 141 2.62 -6.01 -16.61
CA SER A 141 1.80 -6.61 -17.66
C SER A 141 0.33 -6.24 -17.49
N ASP A 142 -0.27 -5.62 -18.50
CA ASP A 142 -1.71 -5.28 -18.50
C ASP A 142 -2.59 -6.52 -18.50
N TRP A 143 -2.12 -7.63 -19.10
CA TRP A 143 -2.83 -8.90 -19.02
C TRP A 143 -2.93 -9.37 -17.56
N VAL A 144 -1.81 -9.37 -16.83
CA VAL A 144 -1.76 -9.78 -15.42
C VAL A 144 -2.63 -8.87 -14.56
N LEU A 145 -2.52 -7.56 -14.73
CA LEU A 145 -3.32 -6.57 -14.00
C LEU A 145 -4.82 -6.76 -14.23
N SER A 146 -5.22 -7.00 -15.48
CA SER A 146 -6.62 -7.24 -15.86
C SER A 146 -7.13 -8.56 -15.32
N TYR A 147 -6.37 -9.66 -15.51
CA TYR A 147 -6.74 -10.98 -15.00
C TYR A 147 -7.00 -10.96 -13.50
N HIS A 148 -6.11 -10.32 -12.75
CA HIS A 148 -6.23 -10.18 -11.31
C HIS A 148 -7.16 -9.06 -10.85
N LYS A 149 -7.87 -8.42 -11.75
CA LYS A 149 -8.82 -7.34 -11.47
C LYS A 149 -8.19 -6.20 -10.65
N LYS A 150 -6.95 -5.83 -10.96
CA LYS A 150 -6.26 -4.72 -10.29
C LYS A 150 -6.95 -3.38 -10.54
N GLY A 151 -7.61 -3.23 -11.70
CA GLY A 151 -8.43 -2.07 -12.06
C GLY A 151 -7.64 -0.82 -12.41
N VAL A 152 -6.39 -1.00 -12.81
CA VAL A 152 -5.49 0.02 -13.37
C VAL A 152 -4.64 -0.63 -14.45
N THR A 153 -4.20 0.14 -15.43
CA THR A 153 -3.25 -0.26 -16.46
C THR A 153 -1.82 0.06 -16.05
N SER A 154 -0.84 -0.57 -16.71
CA SER A 154 0.57 -0.26 -16.52
C SER A 154 0.88 1.20 -16.86
N GLN A 155 0.22 1.77 -17.89
CA GLN A 155 0.39 3.17 -18.28
C GLN A 155 -0.15 4.13 -17.22
N GLU A 156 -1.31 3.85 -16.61
CA GLU A 156 -1.85 4.65 -15.51
C GLU A 156 -0.91 4.60 -14.29
N GLN A 157 -0.35 3.44 -14.00
CA GLN A 157 0.65 3.29 -12.95
C GLN A 157 1.91 4.13 -13.24
N LEU A 158 2.46 4.06 -14.47
CA LEU A 158 3.60 4.89 -14.87
C LEU A 158 3.29 6.38 -14.71
N THR A 159 2.12 6.82 -15.17
CA THR A 159 1.71 8.22 -15.05
C THR A 159 1.67 8.67 -13.60
N ALA A 160 1.14 7.85 -12.70
CA ALA A 160 1.10 8.15 -11.27
C ALA A 160 2.50 8.25 -10.67
N LEU A 161 3.41 7.32 -11.00
CA LEU A 161 4.77 7.31 -10.45
C LEU A 161 5.63 8.45 -10.99
N HIS A 162 5.58 8.75 -12.29
CA HIS A 162 6.26 9.92 -12.87
C HIS A 162 5.79 11.23 -12.23
N ARG A 163 4.49 11.30 -11.87
CA ARG A 163 3.98 12.47 -11.16
C ARG A 163 4.60 12.61 -9.77
N LEU A 164 4.75 11.50 -9.02
CA LEU A 164 5.45 11.52 -7.73
C LEU A 164 6.93 11.88 -7.89
N ASP A 165 7.61 11.36 -8.93
CA ASP A 165 9.00 11.73 -9.26
C ASP A 165 9.13 13.24 -9.48
N ASN A 166 8.23 13.83 -10.30
CA ASN A 166 8.22 15.26 -10.59
C ASN A 166 7.96 16.13 -9.35
N LEU A 167 7.13 15.65 -8.42
CA LEU A 167 6.84 16.33 -7.16
C LEU A 167 7.89 16.06 -6.07
N GLY A 168 8.88 15.19 -6.36
CA GLY A 168 9.91 14.76 -5.42
C GLY A 168 9.33 14.06 -4.18
N ILE A 169 8.23 13.33 -4.33
CA ILE A 169 7.60 12.52 -3.28
C ILE A 169 8.19 11.11 -3.35
N LYS A 170 8.75 10.64 -2.24
CA LYS A 170 9.30 9.28 -2.18
C LYS A 170 8.19 8.24 -2.20
N TYR A 171 8.43 7.14 -2.90
CA TYR A 171 7.53 6.01 -2.93
C TYR A 171 8.27 4.69 -2.96
N SER A 172 7.66 3.66 -2.37
CA SER A 172 8.07 2.26 -2.48
C SER A 172 7.09 1.54 -3.39
N VAL A 173 7.58 0.74 -4.32
CA VAL A 173 6.74 -0.08 -5.20
C VAL A 173 6.76 -1.53 -4.74
N TYR A 174 5.58 -2.14 -4.72
CA TYR A 174 5.41 -3.55 -4.40
C TYR A 174 5.12 -4.30 -5.69
N ILE A 175 5.93 -5.29 -6.00
CA ILE A 175 5.73 -6.23 -7.11
C ILE A 175 5.52 -7.64 -6.55
N MET A 176 4.72 -8.44 -7.24
CA MET A 176 4.36 -9.77 -6.75
C MET A 176 4.72 -10.84 -7.77
N LEU A 177 5.75 -11.64 -7.44
CA LEU A 177 6.17 -12.77 -8.24
C LEU A 177 5.06 -13.84 -8.30
N GLY A 178 4.99 -14.56 -9.39
CA GLY A 178 4.02 -15.63 -9.60
C GLY A 178 2.64 -15.19 -10.09
N LEU A 179 2.36 -13.88 -10.20
CA LEU A 179 1.05 -13.40 -10.69
C LEU A 179 0.77 -13.77 -12.14
N GLY A 180 1.78 -14.01 -12.98
CA GLY A 180 1.60 -14.47 -14.35
C GLY A 180 1.09 -15.91 -14.45
N GLY A 181 1.20 -16.69 -13.38
CA GLY A 181 1.02 -18.13 -13.45
C GLY A 181 2.02 -18.76 -14.45
N GLU A 182 1.95 -20.06 -14.69
CA GLU A 182 2.88 -20.71 -15.63
C GLU A 182 2.77 -20.15 -17.06
N ALA A 183 1.57 -19.81 -17.50
CA ALA A 183 1.32 -19.40 -18.88
C ALA A 183 1.89 -18.01 -19.23
N HIS A 184 1.94 -17.09 -18.28
CA HIS A 184 2.34 -15.69 -18.50
C HIS A 184 3.51 -15.25 -17.59
N SER A 185 4.25 -16.20 -16.98
CA SER A 185 5.37 -15.88 -16.08
C SER A 185 6.44 -15.03 -16.79
N CYS A 186 6.89 -15.45 -17.96
CA CYS A 186 7.90 -14.70 -18.72
C CYS A 186 7.41 -13.32 -19.13
N GLU A 187 6.19 -13.19 -19.65
CA GLU A 187 5.60 -11.87 -19.98
C GLU A 187 5.51 -10.98 -18.75
N HIS A 188 5.01 -11.52 -17.63
CA HIS A 188 4.88 -10.82 -16.37
C HIS A 188 6.21 -10.17 -15.94
N ILE A 189 7.27 -10.97 -15.89
CA ILE A 189 8.56 -10.50 -15.40
C ILE A 189 9.22 -9.52 -16.39
N MET A 190 9.23 -9.83 -17.67
CA MET A 190 9.81 -8.93 -18.68
C MET A 190 9.12 -7.55 -18.67
N LYS A 191 7.78 -7.54 -18.64
CA LYS A 191 7.00 -6.30 -18.60
C LYS A 191 7.18 -5.55 -17.27
N THR A 192 7.35 -6.27 -16.16
CA THR A 192 7.59 -5.64 -14.86
C THR A 192 8.99 -5.01 -14.80
N ALA A 193 10.02 -5.69 -15.33
CA ALA A 193 11.35 -5.11 -15.45
C ALA A 193 11.38 -3.88 -16.38
N GLU A 194 10.73 -3.96 -17.56
CA GLU A 194 10.56 -2.81 -18.46
C GLU A 194 9.85 -1.63 -17.79
N PHE A 195 8.88 -1.91 -16.93
CA PHE A 195 8.15 -0.91 -16.15
C PHE A 195 9.06 -0.26 -15.12
N LEU A 196 9.75 -1.06 -14.30
CA LEU A 196 10.63 -0.57 -13.24
C LEU A 196 11.77 0.29 -13.76
N ASN A 197 12.30 -0.02 -14.94
CA ASN A 197 13.34 0.77 -15.60
C ASN A 197 12.89 2.18 -16.04
N LYS A 198 11.60 2.49 -15.97
CA LYS A 198 11.04 3.81 -16.35
C LYS A 198 10.72 4.71 -15.17
N VAL A 199 10.93 4.26 -13.94
CA VAL A 199 10.56 4.96 -12.70
C VAL A 199 11.70 4.98 -11.70
N ASN A 200 11.63 5.86 -10.69
CA ASN A 200 12.69 6.03 -9.69
C ASN A 200 12.19 5.78 -8.27
N PRO A 201 11.74 4.55 -7.93
CA PRO A 201 11.26 4.27 -6.59
C PRO A 201 12.39 4.39 -5.56
N PHE A 202 12.06 4.88 -4.36
CA PHE A 202 12.97 4.86 -3.22
C PHE A 202 13.33 3.41 -2.81
N GLU A 203 12.38 2.48 -3.03
CA GLU A 203 12.53 1.09 -2.66
C GLU A 203 11.61 0.22 -3.54
N ILE A 204 12.11 -0.95 -3.92
CA ILE A 204 11.33 -2.00 -4.57
C ILE A 204 11.17 -3.14 -3.56
N VAL A 205 9.92 -3.48 -3.25
CA VAL A 205 9.58 -4.59 -2.37
C VAL A 205 9.04 -5.73 -3.21
N VAL A 206 9.79 -6.82 -3.23
CA VAL A 206 9.42 -8.04 -3.95
C VAL A 206 8.69 -8.97 -3.00
N VAL A 207 7.49 -9.39 -3.37
CA VAL A 207 6.69 -10.35 -2.60
C VAL A 207 6.31 -11.55 -3.46
N ASN A 208 6.12 -12.68 -2.85
CA ASN A 208 5.68 -13.90 -3.52
C ASN A 208 4.16 -14.03 -3.48
N LEU A 209 3.56 -14.57 -4.55
CA LEU A 209 2.15 -14.94 -4.55
C LEU A 209 1.90 -16.08 -3.57
N VAL A 210 1.26 -15.75 -2.46
CA VAL A 210 0.74 -16.72 -1.49
C VAL A 210 -0.75 -16.87 -1.70
N LEU A 211 -1.23 -18.09 -1.89
CA LEU A 211 -2.66 -18.37 -1.98
C LEU A 211 -3.27 -18.47 -0.59
N PHE A 212 -3.81 -17.38 -0.13
CA PHE A 212 -4.59 -17.36 1.09
C PHE A 212 -5.97 -17.98 0.88
N LYS A 213 -6.46 -18.69 1.90
CA LYS A 213 -7.68 -19.50 1.83
C LYS A 213 -8.91 -18.76 1.30
N ASN A 214 -9.02 -17.47 1.62
CA ASN A 214 -10.20 -16.66 1.28
C ASN A 214 -10.01 -15.84 -0.01
N ALA A 215 -8.85 -15.89 -0.65
CA ALA A 215 -8.61 -15.19 -1.91
C ALA A 215 -9.42 -15.85 -3.04
N LYS A 216 -10.08 -15.05 -3.86
CA LYS A 216 -10.89 -15.56 -5.00
C LYS A 216 -10.05 -16.35 -6.00
N LEU A 217 -8.76 -16.07 -6.12
CA LEU A 217 -7.83 -16.79 -6.98
C LEU A 217 -7.76 -18.28 -6.65
N VAL A 218 -8.08 -18.69 -5.41
CA VAL A 218 -8.14 -20.11 -5.01
C VAL A 218 -9.14 -20.89 -5.85
N GLU A 219 -10.28 -20.29 -6.22
CA GLU A 219 -11.27 -20.91 -7.07
C GLU A 219 -10.72 -21.14 -8.48
N ASN A 220 -10.02 -20.14 -9.06
CA ASN A 220 -9.39 -20.27 -10.38
C ASN A 220 -8.33 -21.38 -10.39
N VAL A 221 -7.56 -21.54 -9.31
CA VAL A 221 -6.59 -22.64 -9.19
C VAL A 221 -7.28 -24.00 -9.10
N ARG A 222 -8.37 -24.10 -8.35
CA ARG A 222 -9.15 -25.37 -8.24
C ARG A 222 -9.81 -25.77 -9.54
N ASN A 223 -10.26 -24.80 -10.32
CA ASN A 223 -10.89 -25.02 -11.63
C ASN A 223 -9.89 -25.19 -12.77
N HIS A 224 -8.57 -25.16 -12.49
CA HIS A 224 -7.49 -25.18 -13.47
C HIS A 224 -7.45 -23.98 -14.43
N ASP A 225 -8.15 -22.88 -14.11
CA ASP A 225 -8.13 -21.63 -14.87
C ASP A 225 -6.86 -20.80 -14.61
N PHE A 226 -6.14 -21.11 -13.52
CA PHE A 226 -4.85 -20.51 -13.16
C PHE A 226 -3.92 -21.58 -12.63
N LYS A 227 -2.79 -21.78 -13.29
CA LYS A 227 -1.76 -22.70 -12.86
C LYS A 227 -0.60 -21.92 -12.24
N ARG A 228 -0.35 -22.18 -10.95
CA ARG A 228 0.67 -21.46 -10.18
C ARG A 228 2.07 -21.89 -10.62
N VAL A 229 2.98 -20.93 -10.72
CA VAL A 229 4.41 -21.21 -10.74
C VAL A 229 4.86 -21.76 -9.38
N SER A 230 5.82 -22.66 -9.40
CA SER A 230 6.45 -23.17 -8.18
C SER A 230 7.27 -22.07 -7.48
N ILE A 231 7.61 -22.28 -6.20
CA ILE A 231 8.52 -21.37 -5.46
C ILE A 231 9.86 -21.24 -6.18
N ARG A 232 10.37 -22.32 -6.78
CA ARG A 232 11.62 -22.30 -7.53
C ARG A 232 11.52 -21.39 -8.77
N GLU A 233 10.41 -21.44 -9.48
CA GLU A 233 10.15 -20.57 -10.62
C GLU A 233 9.99 -19.11 -10.21
N GLN A 234 9.33 -18.82 -9.06
CA GLN A 234 9.26 -17.47 -8.52
C GLN A 234 10.64 -16.91 -8.17
N ILE A 235 11.56 -17.74 -7.62
CA ILE A 235 12.95 -17.32 -7.40
C ILE A 235 13.65 -17.05 -8.74
N THR A 236 13.34 -17.82 -9.79
CA THR A 236 13.87 -17.55 -11.14
C THR A 236 13.33 -16.23 -11.69
N GLU A 237 12.06 -15.94 -11.46
CA GLU A 237 11.45 -14.64 -11.81
C GLU A 237 12.16 -13.46 -11.14
N GLU A 238 12.62 -13.60 -9.90
CA GLU A 238 13.35 -12.56 -9.17
C GLU A 238 14.74 -12.28 -9.75
N ILE A 239 15.37 -13.31 -10.34
CA ILE A 239 16.75 -13.21 -10.87
C ILE A 239 16.75 -12.66 -12.31
N MET A 240 15.69 -12.85 -13.06
CA MET A 240 15.56 -12.37 -14.45
C MET A 240 15.39 -10.86 -14.52
#